data_fa106b9ab9eacf6fc42b9ad99a44a2fb
#
_entry.id   fa106b9ab9eacf6fc42b9ad99a44a2fb
#
_cell.length_a   1.000
_cell.length_b   1.000
_cell.length_c   1.000
_cell.angle_alpha   90.00
_cell.angle_beta   90.00
_cell.angle_gamma   90.00
#
_symmetry.space_group_name_H-M   'P 1'
#
loop_
_entity.id
_entity.type
_entity.pdbx_description
1 polymer ?
#
loop_
_entity_poly.entity_id
_entity_poly.type
_entity_poly.pdbx_seq_one_letter_code
_entity_poly.pdbx_strand_id
1 'polypeptide(L)'
;MPRTIHPTKEKLIATMVSLMEEHALSTIQVDDVLRESNISKGSLYHHFENFEDLVESALIARFASSVDISIELVGHAVHDAKSAEEFVEKIIEVTTVTQGRERSKFRLERARVIGLSVNSPNLLRSLQQEQDRLTIAMADVVREAQEKGWVSKTYDAKTIAVFMQAYTLGRVIDDVASNDQHIESDDWNNVVNAAVKSLLSI
;
A
#
# COMPACT_ATOMS: atom_id res chain seq x y z
N MET A 1 -10.39 14.94 -14.95
CA MET A 1 -11.42 13.95 -15.29
C MET A 1 -10.81 12.57 -15.16
N PRO A 2 -11.40 11.61 -14.43
CA PRO A 2 -10.89 10.25 -14.38
C PRO A 2 -10.94 9.67 -15.81
N ARG A 3 -9.82 9.14 -16.26
CA ARG A 3 -9.70 8.47 -17.55
C ARG A 3 -10.52 7.18 -17.46
N THR A 4 -11.68 7.14 -18.11
CA THR A 4 -12.51 5.91 -18.15
C THR A 4 -11.68 4.82 -18.82
N ILE A 5 -11.30 3.81 -18.07
CA ILE A 5 -10.58 2.65 -18.62
C ILE A 5 -11.57 1.87 -19.50
N HIS A 6 -11.10 1.39 -20.65
CA HIS A 6 -11.94 0.58 -21.54
C HIS A 6 -12.37 -0.72 -20.81
N PRO A 7 -13.66 -1.11 -20.84
CA PRO A 7 -14.17 -2.27 -20.09
C PRO A 7 -13.37 -3.57 -20.31
N THR A 8 -12.91 -3.80 -21.56
CA THR A 8 -12.07 -4.97 -21.87
C THR A 8 -10.71 -4.90 -21.19
N LYS A 9 -10.09 -3.71 -21.14
CA LYS A 9 -8.82 -3.50 -20.45
C LYS A 9 -8.98 -3.74 -18.95
N GLU A 10 -10.03 -3.20 -18.35
CA GLU A 10 -10.37 -3.37 -16.94
C GLU A 10 -10.59 -4.85 -16.60
N LYS A 11 -11.34 -5.59 -17.44
CA LYS A 11 -11.58 -7.03 -17.26
C LYS A 11 -10.30 -7.84 -17.31
N LEU A 12 -9.38 -7.55 -18.23
CA LEU A 12 -8.08 -8.21 -18.32
C LEU A 12 -7.23 -7.97 -17.08
N ILE A 13 -7.18 -6.72 -16.58
CA ILE A 13 -6.47 -6.36 -15.34
C ILE A 13 -7.09 -7.10 -14.15
N ALA A 14 -8.41 -7.07 -14.00
CA ALA A 14 -9.10 -7.74 -12.90
C ALA A 14 -8.88 -9.25 -12.91
N THR A 15 -8.91 -9.89 -14.09
CA THR A 15 -8.60 -11.32 -14.24
C THR A 15 -7.15 -11.63 -13.82
N MET A 16 -6.19 -10.80 -14.27
CA MET A 16 -4.79 -10.98 -13.88
C MET A 16 -4.60 -10.79 -12.37
N VAL A 17 -5.28 -9.82 -11.75
CA VAL A 17 -5.27 -9.61 -10.29
C VAL A 17 -5.80 -10.85 -9.57
N SER A 18 -6.92 -11.43 -10.01
CA SER A 18 -7.48 -12.65 -9.43
C SER A 18 -6.52 -13.84 -9.53
N LEU A 19 -5.93 -14.05 -10.71
CA LEU A 19 -4.93 -15.11 -10.89
C LEU A 19 -3.71 -14.95 -9.98
N MET A 20 -3.27 -13.72 -9.72
CA MET A 20 -2.15 -13.44 -8.80
C MET A 20 -2.48 -13.69 -7.32
N GLU A 21 -3.74 -13.86 -6.95
CA GLU A 21 -4.14 -14.26 -5.60
C GLU A 21 -3.96 -15.76 -5.37
N GLU A 22 -4.21 -16.55 -6.42
CA GLU A 22 -4.23 -18.02 -6.37
C GLU A 22 -2.90 -18.64 -6.81
N HIS A 23 -2.14 -17.95 -7.66
CA HIS A 23 -0.94 -18.46 -8.30
C HIS A 23 0.28 -17.55 -8.09
N ALA A 24 1.47 -18.16 -8.10
CA ALA A 24 2.71 -17.39 -8.15
C ALA A 24 2.81 -16.66 -9.50
N LEU A 25 3.17 -15.37 -9.49
CA LEU A 25 3.24 -14.56 -10.71
C LEU A 25 4.08 -15.20 -11.83
N SER A 26 5.17 -15.87 -11.48
CA SER A 26 6.06 -16.55 -12.42
C SER A 26 5.44 -17.76 -13.13
N THR A 27 4.31 -18.26 -12.64
CA THR A 27 3.61 -19.43 -13.23
C THR A 27 2.44 -19.03 -14.11
N ILE A 28 1.97 -17.79 -14.03
CA ILE A 28 0.83 -17.31 -14.81
C ILE A 28 1.28 -17.06 -16.25
N GLN A 29 0.57 -17.66 -17.20
CA GLN A 29 0.81 -17.50 -18.64
C GLN A 29 -0.30 -16.68 -19.30
N VAL A 30 -0.01 -16.11 -20.45
CA VAL A 30 -1.01 -15.35 -21.24
C VAL A 30 -2.28 -16.16 -21.49
N ASP A 31 -2.14 -17.44 -21.77
CA ASP A 31 -3.28 -18.34 -22.10
C ASP A 31 -4.19 -18.56 -20.87
N ASP A 32 -3.68 -18.48 -19.64
CA ASP A 32 -4.48 -18.53 -18.42
C ASP A 32 -5.41 -17.31 -18.34
N VAL A 33 -4.84 -16.11 -18.58
CA VAL A 33 -5.62 -14.88 -18.58
C VAL A 33 -6.68 -14.89 -19.69
N LEU A 34 -6.34 -15.34 -20.89
CA LEU A 34 -7.29 -15.42 -22.01
C LEU A 34 -8.44 -16.38 -21.71
N ARG A 35 -8.14 -17.53 -21.11
CA ARG A 35 -9.14 -18.53 -20.72
C ARG A 35 -10.08 -17.98 -19.66
N GLU A 36 -9.54 -17.45 -18.55
CA GLU A 36 -10.35 -16.95 -17.44
C GLU A 36 -11.14 -15.68 -17.79
N SER A 37 -10.56 -14.78 -18.57
CA SER A 37 -11.24 -13.56 -19.00
C SER A 37 -12.25 -13.78 -20.12
N ASN A 38 -12.16 -14.89 -20.86
CA ASN A 38 -12.88 -15.12 -22.11
C ASN A 38 -12.68 -13.98 -23.13
N ILE A 39 -11.45 -13.43 -23.18
CA ILE A 39 -11.06 -12.37 -24.12
C ILE A 39 -10.08 -12.95 -25.13
N SER A 40 -10.21 -12.56 -26.41
CA SER A 40 -9.31 -13.05 -27.46
C SER A 40 -7.90 -12.47 -27.33
N LYS A 41 -6.91 -13.23 -27.81
CA LYS A 41 -5.50 -12.80 -27.85
C LYS A 41 -5.31 -11.49 -28.61
N GLY A 42 -6.02 -11.30 -29.73
CA GLY A 42 -5.97 -10.06 -30.49
C GLY A 42 -6.50 -8.87 -29.70
N SER A 43 -7.55 -9.05 -28.90
CA SER A 43 -8.09 -8.00 -28.04
C SER A 43 -7.13 -7.64 -26.88
N LEU A 44 -6.43 -8.61 -26.31
CA LEU A 44 -5.41 -8.35 -25.29
C LEU A 44 -4.31 -7.44 -25.85
N TYR A 45 -3.71 -7.80 -26.98
CA TYR A 45 -2.64 -7.03 -27.62
C TYR A 45 -3.10 -5.72 -28.29
N HIS A 46 -4.40 -5.49 -28.39
CA HIS A 46 -4.95 -4.17 -28.72
C HIS A 46 -4.87 -3.21 -27.53
N HIS A 47 -4.95 -3.71 -26.30
CA HIS A 47 -4.96 -2.92 -25.08
C HIS A 47 -3.62 -2.85 -24.34
N PHE A 48 -2.74 -3.83 -24.56
CA PHE A 48 -1.43 -3.95 -23.90
C PHE A 48 -0.35 -4.20 -24.94
N GLU A 49 0.77 -3.52 -24.81
CA GLU A 49 1.92 -3.66 -25.70
C GLU A 49 2.46 -5.10 -25.72
N ASN A 50 2.50 -5.72 -24.55
CA ASN A 50 2.92 -7.10 -24.34
C ASN A 50 2.27 -7.66 -23.07
N PHE A 51 2.57 -8.90 -22.72
CA PHE A 51 2.04 -9.53 -21.51
C PHE A 51 2.58 -8.89 -20.24
N GLU A 52 3.82 -8.40 -20.24
CA GLU A 52 4.44 -7.73 -19.11
C GLU A 52 3.72 -6.40 -18.79
N ASP A 53 3.28 -5.64 -19.79
CA ASP A 53 2.44 -4.44 -19.59
C ASP A 53 1.12 -4.75 -18.86
N LEU A 54 0.48 -5.89 -19.17
CA LEU A 54 -0.68 -6.36 -18.41
C LEU A 54 -0.30 -6.72 -16.97
N VAL A 55 0.81 -7.42 -16.76
CA VAL A 55 1.32 -7.78 -15.43
C VAL A 55 1.59 -6.53 -14.60
N GLU A 56 2.30 -5.55 -15.14
CA GLU A 56 2.58 -4.27 -14.48
C GLU A 56 1.29 -3.52 -14.13
N SER A 57 0.33 -3.49 -15.07
CA SER A 57 -0.98 -2.86 -14.84
C SER A 57 -1.75 -3.54 -13.70
N ALA A 58 -1.69 -4.86 -13.57
CA ALA A 58 -2.30 -5.60 -12.48
C ALA A 58 -1.60 -5.37 -11.13
N LEU A 59 -0.26 -5.31 -11.12
CA LEU A 59 0.52 -4.96 -9.93
C LEU A 59 0.14 -3.57 -9.40
N ILE A 60 0.01 -2.59 -10.30
CA ILE A 60 -0.41 -1.23 -9.93
C ILE A 60 -1.85 -1.21 -9.44
N ALA A 61 -2.76 -1.95 -10.05
CA ALA A 61 -4.15 -2.02 -9.59
C ALA A 61 -4.25 -2.58 -8.15
N ARG A 62 -3.50 -3.61 -7.82
CA ARG A 62 -3.40 -4.15 -6.46
C ARG A 62 -2.78 -3.15 -5.48
N PHE A 63 -1.71 -2.48 -5.90
CA PHE A 63 -1.09 -1.44 -5.09
C PHE A 63 -2.06 -0.30 -4.82
N ALA A 64 -2.78 0.20 -5.83
CA ALA A 64 -3.80 1.24 -5.70
C ALA A 64 -4.92 0.85 -4.73
N SER A 65 -5.42 -0.39 -4.82
CA SER A 65 -6.43 -0.92 -3.87
C SER A 65 -5.91 -0.91 -2.43
N SER A 66 -4.63 -1.28 -2.21
CA SER A 66 -4.01 -1.21 -0.88
C SER A 66 -3.86 0.23 -0.38
N VAL A 67 -3.59 1.18 -1.29
CA VAL A 67 -3.55 2.61 -0.98
C VAL A 67 -4.92 3.12 -0.57
N ASP A 68 -6.00 2.74 -1.29
CA ASP A 68 -7.38 3.12 -0.95
C ASP A 68 -7.75 2.69 0.47
N ILE A 69 -7.50 1.43 0.82
CA ILE A 69 -7.73 0.89 2.17
C ILE A 69 -6.92 1.67 3.21
N SER A 70 -5.67 1.99 2.92
CA SER A 70 -4.80 2.70 3.86
C SER A 70 -5.26 4.14 4.09
N ILE A 71 -5.71 4.83 3.04
CA ILE A 71 -6.26 6.20 3.10
C ILE A 71 -7.54 6.20 3.94
N GLU A 72 -8.44 5.24 3.72
CA GLU A 72 -9.67 5.10 4.47
C GLU A 72 -9.40 4.89 5.96
N LEU A 73 -8.54 3.93 6.31
CA LEU A 73 -8.18 3.62 7.70
C LEU A 73 -7.58 4.84 8.43
N VAL A 74 -6.66 5.56 7.79
CA VAL A 74 -6.01 6.73 8.41
C VAL A 74 -6.97 7.92 8.46
N GLY A 75 -7.83 8.10 7.45
CA GLY A 75 -8.85 9.15 7.42
C GLY A 75 -9.83 9.03 8.60
N HIS A 76 -10.27 7.83 8.92
CA HIS A 76 -11.13 7.59 10.09
C HIS A 76 -10.48 8.00 11.41
N ALA A 77 -9.17 7.87 11.54
CA ALA A 77 -8.47 8.19 12.78
C ALA A 77 -8.62 9.67 13.18
N VAL A 78 -8.54 10.60 12.24
CA VAL A 78 -8.68 12.05 12.53
C VAL A 78 -10.14 12.48 12.57
N HIS A 79 -11.00 11.86 11.73
CA HIS A 79 -12.41 12.22 11.64
C HIS A 79 -13.20 11.83 12.89
N ASP A 80 -12.93 10.63 13.43
CA ASP A 80 -13.67 10.06 14.55
C ASP A 80 -13.10 10.45 15.92
N ALA A 81 -11.88 11.01 15.98
CA ALA A 81 -11.27 11.45 17.22
C ALA A 81 -11.88 12.77 17.72
N LYS A 82 -12.03 12.87 19.05
CA LYS A 82 -12.54 14.04 19.74
C LYS A 82 -11.49 14.75 20.59
N SER A 83 -10.34 14.14 20.79
CA SER A 83 -9.20 14.68 21.54
C SER A 83 -7.88 14.22 20.96
N ALA A 84 -6.78 14.82 21.44
CA ALA A 84 -5.41 14.41 21.07
C ALA A 84 -5.14 12.96 21.47
N GLU A 85 -5.59 12.55 22.65
CA GLU A 85 -5.41 11.21 23.17
C GLU A 85 -6.13 10.20 22.28
N GLU A 86 -7.42 10.44 21.96
CA GLU A 86 -8.19 9.55 21.07
C GLU A 86 -7.57 9.47 19.67
N PHE A 87 -7.04 10.58 19.14
CA PHE A 87 -6.36 10.56 17.85
C PHE A 87 -5.12 9.66 17.88
N VAL A 88 -4.26 9.80 18.90
CA VAL A 88 -3.07 8.97 19.06
C VAL A 88 -3.43 7.49 19.25
N GLU A 89 -4.48 7.19 20.04
CA GLU A 89 -4.97 5.82 20.21
C GLU A 89 -5.42 5.20 18.89
N LYS A 90 -6.20 5.94 18.08
CA LYS A 90 -6.64 5.46 16.76
C LYS A 90 -5.48 5.24 15.78
N ILE A 91 -4.47 6.12 15.79
CA ILE A 91 -3.26 5.91 14.98
C ILE A 91 -2.50 4.65 15.46
N ILE A 92 -2.46 4.37 16.76
CA ILE A 92 -1.86 3.15 17.31
C ILE A 92 -2.67 1.92 16.89
N GLU A 93 -3.99 1.97 16.90
CA GLU A 93 -4.85 0.88 16.41
C GLU A 93 -4.57 0.56 14.94
N VAL A 94 -4.55 1.58 14.06
CA VAL A 94 -4.20 1.44 12.64
C VAL A 94 -2.79 0.85 12.48
N THR A 95 -1.84 1.34 13.27
CA THR A 95 -0.46 0.85 13.29
C THR A 95 -0.42 -0.63 13.66
N THR A 96 -1.09 -1.03 14.73
CA THR A 96 -1.14 -2.42 15.19
C THR A 96 -1.69 -3.35 14.11
N VAL A 97 -2.78 -2.97 13.44
CA VAL A 97 -3.36 -3.73 12.34
C VAL A 97 -2.39 -3.85 11.16
N THR A 98 -1.74 -2.75 10.77
CA THR A 98 -0.84 -2.74 9.60
C THR A 98 0.49 -3.47 9.86
N GLN A 99 0.86 -3.61 11.13
CA GLN A 99 2.08 -4.29 11.58
C GLN A 99 1.87 -5.78 11.88
N GLY A 100 0.64 -6.30 11.86
CA GLY A 100 0.35 -7.71 12.10
C GLY A 100 1.09 -8.66 11.15
N ARG A 101 1.36 -9.89 11.60
CA ARG A 101 2.02 -10.93 10.77
C ARG A 101 1.19 -11.32 9.55
N GLU A 102 -0.12 -11.27 9.66
CA GLU A 102 -1.07 -11.52 8.57
C GLU A 102 -0.91 -10.51 7.42
N ARG A 103 -0.28 -9.36 7.67
CA ARG A 103 0.05 -8.34 6.66
C ARG A 103 1.41 -8.52 5.99
N SER A 104 2.20 -9.52 6.40
CA SER A 104 3.51 -9.83 5.81
C SER A 104 3.46 -9.96 4.28
N LYS A 105 2.48 -10.70 3.75
CA LYS A 105 2.29 -10.87 2.30
C LYS A 105 2.13 -9.51 1.59
N PHE A 106 1.39 -8.57 2.17
CA PHE A 106 1.20 -7.24 1.59
C PHE A 106 2.48 -6.40 1.60
N ARG A 107 3.25 -6.46 2.70
CA ARG A 107 4.53 -5.74 2.80
C ARG A 107 5.56 -6.29 1.81
N LEU A 108 5.67 -7.61 1.70
CA LEU A 108 6.55 -8.27 0.74
C LEU A 108 6.17 -7.94 -0.71
N GLU A 109 4.88 -7.94 -1.02
CA GLU A 109 4.39 -7.56 -2.34
C GLU A 109 4.69 -6.09 -2.66
N ARG A 110 4.47 -5.18 -1.70
CA ARG A 110 4.83 -3.77 -1.86
C ARG A 110 6.33 -3.59 -2.11
N ALA A 111 7.18 -4.25 -1.33
CA ALA A 111 8.63 -4.22 -1.52
C ALA A 111 9.02 -4.77 -2.91
N ARG A 112 8.36 -5.84 -3.36
CA ARG A 112 8.55 -6.43 -4.69
C ARG A 112 8.20 -5.45 -5.80
N VAL A 113 7.04 -4.79 -5.75
CA VAL A 113 6.63 -3.81 -6.78
C VAL A 113 7.61 -2.65 -6.84
N ILE A 114 8.07 -2.15 -5.70
CA ILE A 114 9.12 -1.12 -5.63
C ILE A 114 10.40 -1.61 -6.32
N GLY A 115 10.85 -2.82 -6.03
CA GLY A 115 12.04 -3.41 -6.66
C GLY A 115 11.90 -3.57 -8.17
N LEU A 116 10.74 -4.04 -8.65
CA LEU A 116 10.47 -4.20 -10.09
C LEU A 116 10.44 -2.86 -10.83
N SER A 117 9.94 -1.80 -10.18
CA SER A 117 9.82 -0.47 -10.80
C SER A 117 11.16 0.17 -11.19
N VAL A 118 12.26 -0.27 -10.58
CA VAL A 118 13.62 0.24 -10.90
C VAL A 118 13.98 -0.03 -12.38
N ASN A 119 13.48 -1.12 -12.95
CA ASN A 119 13.79 -1.54 -14.32
C ASN A 119 12.67 -1.21 -15.33
N SER A 120 11.55 -0.64 -14.88
CA SER A 120 10.42 -0.27 -15.73
C SER A 120 10.00 1.18 -15.50
N PRO A 121 10.32 2.12 -16.44
CA PRO A 121 9.91 3.52 -16.33
C PRO A 121 8.38 3.73 -16.28
N ASN A 122 7.60 2.85 -16.90
CA ASN A 122 6.14 2.93 -16.89
C ASN A 122 5.59 2.49 -15.53
N LEU A 123 6.06 1.36 -15.00
CA LEU A 123 5.70 0.89 -13.67
C LEU A 123 6.12 1.92 -12.60
N LEU A 124 7.33 2.47 -12.69
CA LEU A 124 7.81 3.50 -11.76
C LEU A 124 6.90 4.72 -11.75
N ARG A 125 6.51 5.24 -12.92
CA ARG A 125 5.63 6.42 -13.02
C ARG A 125 4.26 6.16 -12.39
N SER A 126 3.68 4.99 -12.66
CA SER A 126 2.38 4.60 -12.08
C SER A 126 2.49 4.39 -10.57
N LEU A 127 3.56 3.75 -10.11
CA LEU A 127 3.82 3.56 -8.67
C LEU A 127 4.02 4.91 -7.96
N GLN A 128 4.74 5.85 -8.55
CA GLN A 128 4.93 7.19 -7.99
C GLN A 128 3.59 7.92 -7.78
N GLN A 129 2.68 7.85 -8.74
CA GLN A 129 1.35 8.47 -8.62
C GLN A 129 0.57 7.92 -7.42
N GLU A 130 0.53 6.61 -7.24
CA GLU A 130 -0.17 5.98 -6.12
C GLU A 130 0.53 6.24 -4.78
N GLN A 131 1.86 6.21 -4.77
CA GLN A 131 2.65 6.52 -3.59
C GLN A 131 2.49 7.98 -3.14
N ASP A 132 2.47 8.92 -4.09
CA ASP A 132 2.22 10.34 -3.79
C ASP A 132 0.80 10.53 -3.24
N ARG A 133 -0.20 9.85 -3.80
CA ARG A 133 -1.58 9.89 -3.33
C ARG A 133 -1.68 9.45 -1.86
N LEU A 134 -1.05 8.35 -1.49
CA LEU A 134 -1.01 7.88 -0.11
C LEU A 134 -0.29 8.87 0.81
N THR A 135 0.88 9.36 0.39
CA THR A 135 1.69 10.28 1.21
C THR A 135 0.96 11.60 1.44
N ILE A 136 0.29 12.14 0.42
CA ILE A 136 -0.50 13.36 0.54
C ILE A 136 -1.66 13.15 1.51
N ALA A 137 -2.43 12.08 1.35
CA ALA A 137 -3.57 11.80 2.23
C ALA A 137 -3.15 11.62 3.70
N MET A 138 -2.07 10.88 3.96
CA MET A 138 -1.53 10.74 5.32
C MET A 138 -1.01 12.07 5.88
N ALA A 139 -0.34 12.89 5.07
CA ALA A 139 0.13 14.20 5.48
C ALA A 139 -1.03 15.14 5.80
N ASP A 140 -2.14 15.07 5.06
CA ASP A 140 -3.33 15.88 5.31
C ASP A 140 -3.97 15.53 6.65
N VAL A 141 -4.06 14.24 7.01
CA VAL A 141 -4.52 13.78 8.32
C VAL A 141 -3.65 14.32 9.45
N VAL A 142 -2.33 14.24 9.30
CA VAL A 142 -1.39 14.79 10.31
C VAL A 142 -1.53 16.31 10.40
N ARG A 143 -1.66 17.01 9.27
CA ARG A 143 -1.82 18.48 9.24
C ARG A 143 -3.11 18.92 9.91
N GLU A 144 -4.22 18.22 9.65
CA GLU A 144 -5.49 18.47 10.33
C GLU A 144 -5.37 18.31 11.86
N ALA A 145 -4.70 17.26 12.31
CA ALA A 145 -4.43 17.05 13.73
C ALA A 145 -3.52 18.14 14.34
N GLN A 146 -2.54 18.63 13.57
CA GLN A 146 -1.70 19.77 13.97
C GLN A 146 -2.50 21.10 14.05
N GLU A 147 -3.46 21.31 13.15
CA GLU A 147 -4.33 22.49 13.15
C GLU A 147 -5.29 22.46 14.34
N LYS A 148 -5.78 21.27 14.72
CA LYS A 148 -6.59 21.06 15.94
C LYS A 148 -5.78 21.18 17.24
N GLY A 149 -4.45 21.30 17.16
CA GLY A 149 -3.56 21.32 18.33
C GLY A 149 -3.39 19.98 19.01
N TRP A 150 -3.68 18.86 18.32
CA TRP A 150 -3.55 17.51 18.84
C TRP A 150 -2.17 16.90 18.59
N VAL A 151 -1.44 17.43 17.63
CA VAL A 151 -0.10 17.01 17.25
C VAL A 151 0.83 18.20 17.21
N SER A 152 2.05 18.03 17.68
CA SER A 152 3.09 19.06 17.64
C SER A 152 3.41 19.50 16.21
N LYS A 153 3.62 20.79 16.00
CA LYS A 153 4.12 21.35 14.73
C LYS A 153 5.65 21.35 14.61
N THR A 154 6.33 20.68 15.53
CA THR A 154 7.80 20.59 15.52
C THR A 154 8.32 19.91 14.25
N TYR A 155 7.58 18.92 13.75
CA TYR A 155 7.92 18.20 12.54
C TYR A 155 6.90 18.48 11.44
N ASP A 156 7.38 18.55 10.20
CA ASP A 156 6.53 18.70 9.02
C ASP A 156 5.61 17.47 8.84
N ALA A 157 4.34 17.72 8.53
CA ALA A 157 3.33 16.66 8.40
C ALA A 157 3.68 15.61 7.35
N LYS A 158 4.27 16.01 6.21
CA LYS A 158 4.71 15.08 5.17
C LYS A 158 5.86 14.21 5.65
N THR A 159 6.79 14.76 6.42
CA THR A 159 7.89 14.02 7.01
C THR A 159 7.40 12.95 7.99
N ILE A 160 6.41 13.28 8.84
CA ILE A 160 5.74 12.31 9.72
C ILE A 160 5.07 11.21 8.89
N ALA A 161 4.31 11.58 7.85
CA ALA A 161 3.62 10.63 6.97
C ALA A 161 4.60 9.65 6.28
N VAL A 162 5.74 10.15 5.78
CA VAL A 162 6.78 9.30 5.18
C VAL A 162 7.43 8.38 6.21
N PHE A 163 7.71 8.87 7.41
CA PHE A 163 8.25 8.05 8.49
C PHE A 163 7.30 6.91 8.88
N MET A 164 5.99 7.20 9.01
CA MET A 164 4.97 6.18 9.32
C MET A 164 4.92 5.09 8.24
N GLN A 165 5.04 5.45 6.98
CA GLN A 165 5.12 4.49 5.89
C GLN A 165 6.44 3.69 5.91
N ALA A 166 7.54 4.34 6.27
CA ALA A 166 8.87 3.72 6.30
C ALA A 166 8.97 2.61 7.35
N TYR A 167 8.51 2.83 8.60
CA TYR A 167 8.55 1.76 9.59
C TYR A 167 7.56 0.63 9.26
N THR A 168 6.41 0.97 8.64
CA THR A 168 5.44 -0.05 8.18
C THR A 168 6.06 -0.97 7.14
N LEU A 169 6.70 -0.41 6.12
CA LEU A 169 7.40 -1.19 5.10
C LEU A 169 8.65 -1.85 5.65
N GLY A 170 9.36 -1.18 6.57
CA GLY A 170 10.61 -1.67 7.15
C GLY A 170 10.47 -2.98 7.92
N ARG A 171 9.28 -3.34 8.40
CA ARG A 171 9.03 -4.65 9.01
C ARG A 171 9.26 -5.83 8.05
N VAL A 172 9.37 -5.59 6.76
CA VAL A 172 9.76 -6.60 5.78
C VAL A 172 11.08 -7.30 6.15
N ILE A 173 11.94 -6.63 6.92
CA ILE A 173 13.20 -7.20 7.43
C ILE A 173 12.92 -8.40 8.35
N ASP A 174 11.91 -8.28 9.23
CA ASP A 174 11.45 -9.37 10.08
C ASP A 174 10.66 -10.42 9.29
N ASP A 175 9.83 -9.97 8.31
CA ASP A 175 9.03 -10.88 7.48
C ASP A 175 9.86 -11.90 6.68
N VAL A 176 11.12 -11.59 6.37
CA VAL A 176 12.06 -12.48 5.64
C VAL A 176 13.02 -13.23 6.56
N ALA A 177 12.94 -13.03 7.86
CA ALA A 177 13.78 -13.73 8.83
C ALA A 177 13.41 -15.22 8.90
N SER A 178 14.30 -16.06 9.41
CA SER A 178 13.98 -17.46 9.72
C SER A 178 13.01 -17.53 10.92
N ASN A 179 12.23 -18.61 10.98
CA ASN A 179 11.14 -18.75 11.97
C ASN A 179 11.61 -18.60 13.43
N ASP A 180 12.84 -18.96 13.74
CA ASP A 180 13.46 -18.84 15.08
C ASP A 180 14.05 -17.45 15.39
N GLN A 181 14.09 -16.58 14.39
CA GLN A 181 14.61 -15.21 14.50
C GLN A 181 13.52 -14.14 14.43
N HIS A 182 12.25 -14.53 14.22
CA HIS A 182 11.16 -13.58 14.25
C HIS A 182 10.99 -12.95 15.65
N ILE A 183 10.76 -11.64 15.65
CA ILE A 183 10.41 -10.93 16.88
C ILE A 183 8.93 -11.14 17.23
N GLU A 184 8.61 -11.08 18.51
CA GLU A 184 7.24 -11.11 18.97
C GLU A 184 6.50 -9.84 18.51
N SER A 185 5.24 -10.00 18.08
CA SER A 185 4.47 -8.87 17.57
C SER A 185 4.23 -7.79 18.61
N ASP A 186 4.06 -8.17 19.88
CA ASP A 186 3.84 -7.23 20.96
C ASP A 186 5.10 -6.41 21.26
N ASP A 187 6.28 -7.02 21.22
CA ASP A 187 7.55 -6.31 21.39
C ASP A 187 7.77 -5.28 20.29
N TRP A 188 7.52 -5.66 19.04
CA TRP A 188 7.55 -4.73 17.91
C TRP A 188 6.56 -3.58 18.08
N ASN A 189 5.31 -3.89 18.38
CA ASN A 189 4.27 -2.90 18.56
C ASN A 189 4.59 -1.93 19.71
N ASN A 190 5.16 -2.41 20.80
CA ASN A 190 5.57 -1.55 21.92
C ASN A 190 6.62 -0.51 21.49
N VAL A 191 7.62 -0.91 20.69
CA VAL A 191 8.65 0.01 20.18
C VAL A 191 8.03 1.02 19.21
N VAL A 192 7.23 0.57 18.27
CA VAL A 192 6.58 1.44 17.27
C VAL A 192 5.62 2.41 17.96
N ASN A 193 4.80 1.95 18.90
CA ASN A 193 3.87 2.78 19.65
C ASN A 193 4.58 3.85 20.48
N ALA A 194 5.73 3.53 21.06
CA ALA A 194 6.55 4.51 21.77
C ALA A 194 7.07 5.59 20.81
N ALA A 195 7.55 5.20 19.62
CA ALA A 195 8.00 6.13 18.59
C ALA A 195 6.84 7.02 18.06
N VAL A 196 5.68 6.44 17.77
CA VAL A 196 4.49 7.16 17.32
C VAL A 196 4.02 8.16 18.37
N LYS A 197 3.91 7.75 19.63
CA LYS A 197 3.56 8.65 20.73
C LYS A 197 4.54 9.82 20.83
N SER A 198 5.84 9.55 20.78
CA SER A 198 6.87 10.60 20.84
C SER A 198 6.80 11.59 19.67
N LEU A 199 6.48 11.13 18.47
CA LEU A 199 6.36 11.97 17.28
C LEU A 199 5.10 12.83 17.28
N LEU A 200 3.99 12.29 17.81
CA LEU A 200 2.69 12.96 17.80
C LEU A 200 2.43 13.76 19.08
N SER A 201 3.26 13.62 20.12
CA SER A 201 3.10 14.38 21.38
C SER A 201 3.24 15.89 21.17
N ILE A 202 2.44 16.64 21.90
CA ILE A 202 2.48 18.13 21.96
C ILE A 202 3.67 18.59 22.78
#